data_6799887c04b97882cd11b1e64f812cbd
#
_entry.id   6799887c04b97882cd11b1e64f812cbd
#
_cell.length_a   1.000
_cell.length_b   1.000
_cell.length_c   1.000
_cell.angle_alpha   90.00
_cell.angle_beta   90.00
_cell.angle_gamma   90.00
#
_symmetry.space_group_name_H-M   'P 1'
#
loop_
_entity.id
_entity.type
_entity.pdbx_description
1 polymer ?
#
loop_
_entity_poly.entity_id
_entity_poly.type
_entity_poly.pdbx_seq_one_letter_code
_entity_poly.pdbx_strand_id
1 'polypeptide(L)'
;MHHSRFCALVIDCKVEDVDAAATFWSQAFGRSVAPLTPESGNYRELSASKNEPMILLQKVDHDSRVHLDIESDDLEAEVKRLEALGARRIAFVKRWWVLEAPTGHRFCVVRPQRGPLDATNANAWGDGATTP
;
A
#
# COMPACT_ATOMS: atom_id res chain seq x y z
N MET A 1 -16.52 -4.39 -13.98
CA MET A 1 -16.46 -3.56 -12.76
C MET A 1 -15.40 -4.10 -11.83
N HIS A 2 -14.63 -3.23 -11.21
CA HIS A 2 -13.72 -3.61 -10.15
C HIS A 2 -13.74 -2.56 -9.04
N HIS A 3 -13.12 -2.86 -7.91
CA HIS A 3 -13.08 -1.98 -6.77
C HIS A 3 -11.64 -1.66 -6.39
N SER A 4 -11.41 -0.45 -5.90
CA SER A 4 -10.13 -0.07 -5.34
C SER A 4 -10.28 1.05 -4.32
N ARG A 5 -9.27 1.15 -3.43
CA ARG A 5 -9.20 2.26 -2.47
C ARG A 5 -7.75 2.47 -2.02
N PHE A 6 -7.46 3.66 -1.50
CA PHE A 6 -6.22 3.88 -0.78
C PHE A 6 -6.16 2.94 0.42
N CYS A 7 -5.08 2.18 0.52
CA CYS A 7 -4.96 1.11 1.51
C CYS A 7 -3.99 1.46 2.62
N ALA A 8 -2.79 1.87 2.27
CA ALA A 8 -1.71 1.97 3.23
C ALA A 8 -0.70 3.05 2.87
N LEU A 9 -0.14 3.63 3.92
CA LEU A 9 1.07 4.44 3.85
C LEU A 9 2.21 3.56 4.33
N VAL A 10 3.24 3.39 3.52
CA VAL A 10 4.37 2.53 3.83
C VAL A 10 5.61 3.39 4.03
N ILE A 11 6.18 3.30 5.23
CA ILE A 11 7.40 4.02 5.58
C ILE A 11 8.58 3.09 5.28
N ASP A 12 9.26 3.36 4.17
CA ASP A 12 10.45 2.61 3.78
C ASP A 12 11.63 3.10 4.60
N CYS A 13 12.26 2.19 5.32
CA CYS A 13 13.32 2.51 6.27
C CYS A 13 14.63 1.86 5.83
N LYS A 14 15.62 2.68 5.51
CA LYS A 14 16.98 2.18 5.27
C LYS A 14 17.66 1.97 6.61
N VAL A 15 17.45 0.82 7.21
CA VAL A 15 17.93 0.48 8.55
C VAL A 15 18.37 -0.98 8.58
N GLU A 16 19.20 -1.32 9.56
CA GLU A 16 19.54 -2.72 9.83
C GLU A 16 18.49 -3.38 10.70
N ASP A 17 17.92 -2.64 11.66
CA ASP A 17 16.96 -3.15 12.63
C ASP A 17 15.59 -2.51 12.41
N VAL A 18 14.70 -3.23 11.73
CA VAL A 18 13.36 -2.75 11.47
C VAL A 18 12.51 -2.66 12.75
N ASP A 19 12.83 -3.45 13.77
CA ASP A 19 12.11 -3.40 15.03
C ASP A 19 12.39 -2.11 15.79
N ALA A 20 13.62 -1.61 15.74
CA ALA A 20 13.96 -0.30 16.30
C ALA A 20 13.22 0.82 15.56
N ALA A 21 13.14 0.74 14.24
CA ALA A 21 12.37 1.69 13.45
C ALA A 21 10.88 1.65 13.81
N ALA A 22 10.32 0.45 13.96
CA ALA A 22 8.92 0.28 14.34
C ALA A 22 8.66 0.85 15.73
N THR A 23 9.58 0.69 16.67
CA THR A 23 9.45 1.26 18.02
C THR A 23 9.36 2.79 17.96
N PHE A 24 10.22 3.41 17.17
CA PHE A 24 10.19 4.87 17.00
C PHE A 24 8.82 5.34 16.48
N TRP A 25 8.38 4.77 15.37
CA TRP A 25 7.14 5.22 14.74
C TRP A 25 5.90 4.86 15.56
N SER A 26 5.94 3.71 16.24
CA SER A 26 4.89 3.31 17.18
C SER A 26 4.71 4.36 18.28
N GLN A 27 5.80 4.82 18.88
CA GLN A 27 5.76 5.83 19.93
C GLN A 27 5.40 7.20 19.37
N ALA A 28 5.92 7.54 18.18
CA ALA A 28 5.62 8.83 17.55
C ALA A 28 4.13 8.99 17.23
N PHE A 29 3.47 7.91 16.78
CA PHE A 29 2.05 7.96 16.41
C PHE A 29 1.11 7.54 17.55
N GLY A 30 1.65 6.97 18.62
CA GLY A 30 0.80 6.44 19.70
C GLY A 30 0.03 5.19 19.27
N ARG A 31 0.61 4.35 18.41
CA ARG A 31 0.00 3.12 17.92
C ARG A 31 0.89 1.93 18.22
N SER A 32 0.32 0.81 18.65
CA SER A 32 1.10 -0.39 18.95
C SER A 32 1.57 -1.09 17.68
N VAL A 33 2.68 -1.80 17.80
CA VAL A 33 3.15 -2.69 16.72
C VAL A 33 2.31 -3.97 16.75
N ALA A 34 1.77 -4.36 15.60
CA ALA A 34 1.00 -5.60 15.49
C ALA A 34 1.89 -6.82 15.76
N PRO A 35 1.31 -7.92 16.25
CA PRO A 35 2.08 -9.15 16.49
C PRO A 35 2.76 -9.63 15.21
N LEU A 36 4.01 -10.11 15.36
CA LEU A 36 4.76 -10.66 14.23
C LEU A 36 4.21 -12.03 13.87
N THR A 37 4.28 -12.33 12.58
CA THR A 37 3.93 -13.64 12.03
C THR A 37 5.12 -14.17 11.23
N PRO A 38 5.13 -15.47 10.86
CA PRO A 38 6.20 -15.98 10.01
C PRO A 38 6.35 -15.23 8.68
N GLU A 39 5.28 -14.60 8.21
CA GLU A 39 5.27 -13.86 6.94
C GLU A 39 5.69 -12.40 7.08
N SER A 40 5.95 -11.91 8.30
CA SER A 40 6.28 -10.51 8.52
C SER A 40 7.54 -10.07 7.79
N GLY A 41 8.59 -10.89 7.79
CA GLY A 41 9.83 -10.60 7.07
C GLY A 41 10.36 -9.21 7.40
N ASN A 42 10.55 -8.39 6.37
CA ASN A 42 11.03 -7.01 6.49
C ASN A 42 9.93 -5.99 6.79
N TYR A 43 8.70 -6.45 7.01
CA TYR A 43 7.55 -5.58 7.24
C TYR A 43 7.13 -5.57 8.70
N ARG A 44 6.70 -4.40 9.15
CA ARG A 44 6.05 -4.24 10.45
C ARG A 44 4.79 -3.43 10.23
N GLU A 45 3.73 -3.74 10.99
CA GLU A 45 2.46 -3.05 10.88
C GLU A 45 2.16 -2.36 12.19
N LEU A 46 1.68 -1.12 12.11
CA LEU A 46 1.17 -0.41 13.28
C LEU A 46 -0.35 -0.57 13.33
N SER A 47 -0.88 -0.64 14.54
CA SER A 47 -2.33 -0.81 14.72
C SER A 47 -3.09 0.37 14.13
N ALA A 48 -4.22 0.07 13.49
CA ALA A 48 -5.12 1.07 12.93
C ALA A 48 -6.55 0.58 13.07
N SER A 49 -7.51 1.50 13.16
CA SER A 49 -8.91 1.13 13.08
C SER A 49 -9.24 0.72 11.64
N LYS A 50 -10.33 0.00 11.47
CA LYS A 50 -10.76 -0.44 10.12
C LYS A 50 -11.09 0.72 9.19
N ASN A 51 -11.33 1.92 9.73
CA ASN A 51 -11.68 3.11 8.96
C ASN A 51 -10.48 3.98 8.63
N GLU A 52 -9.29 3.62 9.09
CA GLU A 52 -8.06 4.34 8.83
C GLU A 52 -7.20 3.57 7.83
N PRO A 53 -6.41 4.27 7.00
CA PRO A 53 -5.40 3.58 6.21
C PRO A 53 -4.42 2.84 7.11
N MET A 54 -3.92 1.71 6.63
CA MET A 54 -2.87 0.97 7.32
C MET A 54 -1.58 1.79 7.31
N ILE A 55 -0.76 1.61 8.34
CA ILE A 55 0.59 2.16 8.36
C ILE A 55 1.53 0.97 8.49
N LEU A 56 2.37 0.81 7.48
CA LEU A 56 3.36 -0.25 7.42
C LEU A 56 4.76 0.35 7.44
N LEU A 57 5.71 -0.39 7.99
CA LEU A 57 7.13 -0.09 7.85
C LEU A 57 7.78 -1.21 7.07
N GLN A 58 8.71 -0.87 6.20
CA GLN A 58 9.46 -1.85 5.42
C GLN A 58 10.95 -1.55 5.54
N LYS A 59 11.73 -2.58 5.89
CA LYS A 59 13.19 -2.48 5.81
C LYS A 59 13.60 -2.52 4.34
N VAL A 60 14.37 -1.53 3.91
CA VAL A 60 14.83 -1.40 2.53
C VAL A 60 16.33 -1.09 2.51
N ASP A 61 16.95 -1.26 1.35
CA ASP A 61 18.37 -0.93 1.13
C ASP A 61 18.58 0.33 0.30
N HIS A 62 17.50 0.91 -0.23
CA HIS A 62 17.56 2.23 -0.87
C HIS A 62 17.30 3.33 0.16
N ASP A 63 17.43 4.59 -0.24
CA ASP A 63 17.19 5.72 0.66
C ASP A 63 15.77 5.67 1.23
N SER A 64 15.66 6.06 2.50
CA SER A 64 14.37 6.11 3.19
C SER A 64 13.41 7.04 2.48
N ARG A 65 12.16 6.59 2.33
CA ARG A 65 11.09 7.34 1.68
C ARG A 65 9.75 6.74 2.09
N VAL A 66 8.67 7.38 1.66
CA VAL A 66 7.31 6.89 1.89
C VAL A 66 6.71 6.56 0.54
N HIS A 67 6.04 5.42 0.44
CA HIS A 67 5.21 5.13 -0.72
C HIS A 67 3.79 4.76 -0.29
N LEU A 68 2.87 4.82 -1.24
CA LEU A 68 1.46 4.58 -1.00
C LEU A 68 1.04 3.27 -1.64
N ASP A 69 0.12 2.56 -1.00
CA ASP A 69 -0.50 1.37 -1.58
C ASP A 69 -1.98 1.63 -1.86
N ILE A 70 -2.40 1.21 -3.04
CA ILE A 70 -3.81 1.11 -3.42
C ILE A 70 -4.16 -0.37 -3.43
N GLU A 71 -5.22 -0.77 -2.73
CA GLU A 71 -5.69 -2.15 -2.83
C GLU A 71 -6.82 -2.25 -3.86
N SER A 72 -6.85 -3.37 -4.56
CA SER A 72 -7.86 -3.63 -5.58
C SER A 72 -8.21 -5.11 -5.65
N ASP A 73 -9.45 -5.40 -5.97
CA ASP A 73 -9.91 -6.76 -6.22
C ASP A 73 -9.59 -7.24 -7.65
N ASP A 74 -9.06 -6.36 -8.50
CA ASP A 74 -8.59 -6.71 -9.85
C ASP A 74 -7.39 -5.82 -10.18
N LEU A 75 -6.19 -6.37 -9.98
CA LEU A 75 -4.95 -5.60 -10.17
C LEU A 75 -4.80 -5.08 -11.58
N GLU A 76 -5.06 -5.92 -12.59
CA GLU A 76 -4.86 -5.52 -13.98
C GLU A 76 -5.83 -4.43 -14.39
N ALA A 77 -7.09 -4.52 -14.01
CA ALA A 77 -8.07 -3.48 -14.30
C ALA A 77 -7.70 -2.16 -13.61
N GLU A 78 -7.25 -2.23 -12.37
CA GLU A 78 -6.84 -1.03 -11.63
C GLU A 78 -5.59 -0.39 -12.24
N VAL A 79 -4.60 -1.19 -12.62
CA VAL A 79 -3.40 -0.66 -13.26
C VAL A 79 -3.74 0.01 -14.58
N LYS A 80 -4.62 -0.59 -15.40
CA LYS A 80 -5.07 0.03 -16.63
C LYS A 80 -5.79 1.35 -16.41
N ARG A 81 -6.63 1.42 -15.37
CA ARG A 81 -7.31 2.66 -14.99
C ARG A 81 -6.29 3.75 -14.65
N LEU A 82 -5.28 3.39 -13.86
CA LEU A 82 -4.24 4.34 -13.44
C LEU A 82 -3.33 4.75 -14.59
N GLU A 83 -3.03 3.83 -15.52
CA GLU A 83 -2.28 4.17 -16.73
C GLU A 83 -3.04 5.19 -17.57
N ALA A 84 -4.35 5.07 -17.66
CA ALA A 84 -5.17 6.05 -18.36
C ALA A 84 -5.10 7.44 -17.71
N LEU A 85 -4.81 7.51 -16.41
CA LEU A 85 -4.60 8.76 -15.70
C LEU A 85 -3.17 9.29 -15.80
N GLY A 86 -2.26 8.54 -16.44
CA GLY A 86 -0.88 8.97 -16.65
C GLY A 86 0.17 8.23 -15.84
N ALA A 87 -0.20 7.24 -15.03
CA ALA A 87 0.77 6.40 -14.35
C ALA A 87 1.46 5.47 -15.34
N ARG A 88 2.62 4.94 -14.97
CA ARG A 88 3.31 3.93 -15.77
C ARG A 88 3.75 2.76 -14.91
N ARG A 89 3.74 1.59 -15.51
CA ARG A 89 4.19 0.37 -14.85
C ARG A 89 5.70 0.38 -14.72
N ILE A 90 6.20 0.02 -13.55
CA ILE A 90 7.63 -0.11 -13.29
C ILE A 90 8.01 -1.59 -13.21
N ALA A 91 7.33 -2.36 -12.35
CA ALA A 91 7.65 -3.78 -12.15
C ALA A 91 6.50 -4.51 -11.46
N PHE A 92 6.38 -5.80 -11.76
CA PHE A 92 5.54 -6.70 -10.97
C PHE A 92 6.45 -7.43 -10.00
N VAL A 93 6.21 -7.21 -8.70
CA VAL A 93 7.06 -7.75 -7.63
C VAL A 93 6.20 -8.70 -6.79
N LYS A 94 6.61 -9.97 -6.69
CA LYS A 94 5.87 -10.99 -5.95
C LYS A 94 4.40 -11.07 -6.37
N ARG A 95 3.52 -10.24 -5.77
CA ARG A 95 2.07 -10.30 -5.99
C ARG A 95 1.46 -8.94 -6.28
N TRP A 96 2.25 -7.89 -6.49
CA TRP A 96 1.74 -6.54 -6.68
C TRP A 96 2.47 -5.80 -7.79
N TRP A 97 1.85 -4.76 -8.30
CA TRP A 97 2.44 -3.87 -9.27
C TRP A 97 3.06 -2.65 -8.59
N VAL A 98 4.28 -2.33 -8.98
CA VAL A 98 4.91 -1.04 -8.66
C VAL A 98 4.68 -0.12 -9.84
N LEU A 99 4.13 1.05 -9.58
CA LEU A 99 3.85 2.07 -10.57
C LEU A 99 4.59 3.36 -10.23
N GLU A 100 4.68 4.25 -11.23
CA GLU A 100 5.14 5.61 -11.03
C GLU A 100 4.04 6.56 -11.45
N ALA A 101 3.68 7.49 -10.56
CA ALA A 101 2.69 8.52 -10.84
C ALA A 101 3.28 9.61 -11.74
N PRO A 102 2.44 10.41 -12.43
CA PRO A 102 2.93 11.57 -13.19
C PRO A 102 3.77 12.55 -12.37
N THR A 103 3.59 12.54 -11.06
CA THR A 103 4.34 13.37 -10.12
C THR A 103 5.72 12.79 -9.77
N GLY A 104 6.08 11.63 -10.31
CA GLY A 104 7.33 10.95 -10.02
C GLY A 104 7.31 10.06 -8.78
N HIS A 105 6.21 10.04 -8.03
CA HIS A 105 6.12 9.21 -6.84
C HIS A 105 5.89 7.74 -7.20
N ARG A 106 6.56 6.86 -6.48
CA ARG A 106 6.32 5.43 -6.57
C ARG A 106 5.16 5.04 -5.68
N PHE A 107 4.33 4.12 -6.16
CA PHE A 107 3.24 3.55 -5.38
C PHE A 107 2.95 2.14 -5.87
N CYS A 108 2.20 1.38 -5.09
CA CYS A 108 1.91 0.00 -5.41
C CYS A 108 0.42 -0.25 -5.52
N VAL A 109 0.05 -1.17 -6.39
CA VAL A 109 -1.31 -1.71 -6.47
C VAL A 109 -1.24 -3.13 -5.94
N VAL A 110 -1.94 -3.37 -4.83
CA VAL A 110 -1.87 -4.61 -4.07
C VAL A 110 -3.24 -5.27 -3.99
N ARG A 111 -3.26 -6.55 -3.65
CA ARG A 111 -4.52 -7.27 -3.39
C ARG A 111 -5.16 -6.75 -2.12
N PRO A 112 -6.47 -7.00 -1.92
CA PRO A 112 -7.14 -6.58 -0.69
C PRO A 112 -6.42 -7.09 0.55
N GLN A 113 -6.16 -6.20 1.49
CA GLN A 113 -5.35 -6.48 2.67
C GLN A 113 -6.20 -6.75 3.93
N ARG A 114 -7.44 -6.28 3.94
CA ARG A 114 -8.32 -6.36 5.11
C ARG A 114 -9.69 -6.89 4.74
N GLY A 115 -9.73 -7.95 3.94
CA GLY A 115 -10.96 -8.58 3.50
C GLY A 115 -11.47 -8.06 2.16
N PRO A 116 -12.59 -8.62 1.68
CA PRO A 116 -13.11 -8.30 0.34
C PRO A 116 -13.48 -6.83 0.19
N LEU A 117 -13.32 -6.32 -1.01
CA LEU A 117 -13.75 -4.96 -1.37
C LEU A 117 -15.11 -5.00 -2.03
N ASP A 118 -15.93 -4.00 -1.72
CA ASP A 118 -17.24 -3.80 -2.35
C ASP A 118 -17.56 -2.29 -2.39
N ALA A 119 -18.73 -1.94 -2.88
CA ALA A 119 -19.10 -0.54 -3.05
C ALA A 119 -19.31 0.20 -1.72
N THR A 120 -19.37 -0.52 -0.57
CA THR A 120 -19.55 0.13 0.74
C THR A 120 -18.22 0.55 1.36
N ASN A 121 -17.10 -0.08 0.97
CA ASN A 121 -15.79 0.20 1.57
C ASN A 121 -14.74 0.67 0.57
N ALA A 122 -15.07 0.75 -0.71
CA ALA A 122 -14.13 1.10 -1.76
C ALA A 122 -14.86 1.81 -2.90
N ASN A 123 -14.07 2.42 -3.79
CA ASN A 123 -14.61 2.97 -5.03
C ASN A 123 -14.98 1.83 -5.97
N ALA A 124 -16.14 1.93 -6.62
CA ALA A 124 -16.55 0.99 -7.65
C ALA A 124 -16.32 1.63 -9.03
N TRP A 125 -15.60 0.93 -9.88
CA TRP A 125 -15.22 1.42 -11.20
C TRP A 125 -15.89 0.55 -12.27
N GLY A 126 -16.67 1.17 -13.13
CA GLY A 126 -17.20 0.51 -14.32
C GLY A 126 -16.17 0.54 -15.45
N ASP A 127 -16.46 -0.18 -16.53
CA ASP A 127 -15.60 -0.18 -17.71
C ASP A 127 -15.42 1.24 -18.24
N GLY A 128 -14.16 1.64 -18.41
CA GLY A 128 -13.84 2.99 -18.86
C GLY A 128 -13.96 4.08 -17.81
N ALA A 129 -14.28 3.76 -16.56
CA ALA A 129 -14.38 4.75 -15.48
C ALA A 129 -12.99 5.28 -15.13
N THR A 130 -12.89 6.61 -14.98
CA THR A 130 -11.65 7.30 -14.64
C THR A 130 -11.81 8.18 -13.40
N THR A 131 -13.04 8.37 -12.92
CA THR A 131 -13.36 9.15 -11.72
C THR A 131 -14.41 8.41 -10.90
N PRO A 132 -14.45 8.63 -9.59
CA PRO A 132 -15.48 8.04 -8.74
C PRO A 132 -16.88 8.48 -9.14
#